data_0ee17fe5e5820beedd33996c6a39bc14
#
_entry.id   0ee17fe5e5820beedd33996c6a39bc14
#
_cell.length_a   1.000
_cell.length_b   1.000
_cell.length_c   1.000
_cell.angle_alpha   90.00
_cell.angle_beta   90.00
_cell.angle_gamma   90.00
#
_symmetry.space_group_name_H-M   'P 1'
#
loop_
_entity.id
_entity.type
_entity.pdbx_description
1 polymer ?
#
loop_
_entity_poly.entity_id
_entity_poly.type
_entity_poly.pdbx_seq_one_letter_code
_entity_poly.pdbx_strand_id
1 'polypeptide(L)'
;VIDALERYRAARDDVAASLEELRALVGEGVRWHNAEEDVAALDRAVARLRDGRFVLAVVGEFSSGKSFLLNALLGKIGFEERPGGKRIVGLLATDINPSTATITELAYSTEESATAVYPSGRCERIAFGQLSRFVAVGEEGKLHDATSDDDSGAPSLVRVEVDSPFLRNGFVVADTPGLASINPAHRRATLSYLPRADAVLYLIDTQQPFSEGDASFLGIVRRYIESVFIVQTKIDLWRMHEAGGNGSGREAWQGAAQRIRAQAALHAPGTPVFPLSAREYAEGLLRGDEALVEQSRFRPFLAALDASLVATTGRSRLRRAAAEARR
;
A
#
# COMPACT_ATOMS: atom_id res chain seq x y z
N VAL A 1 20.09 -7.24 -3.33
CA VAL A 1 19.08 -6.57 -2.47
C VAL A 1 19.73 -6.11 -1.17
N ILE A 2 20.42 -6.98 -0.41
CA ILE A 2 21.06 -6.64 0.87
C ILE A 2 22.01 -5.45 0.73
N ASP A 3 22.91 -5.49 -0.26
CA ASP A 3 23.88 -4.43 -0.53
C ASP A 3 23.24 -3.06 -0.90
N ALA A 4 22.13 -3.06 -1.60
CA ALA A 4 21.40 -1.83 -1.94
C ALA A 4 20.68 -1.24 -0.70
N LEU A 5 20.14 -2.07 0.17
CA LEU A 5 19.49 -1.65 1.42
C LEU A 5 20.54 -1.13 2.42
N GLU A 6 21.70 -1.77 2.52
CA GLU A 6 22.80 -1.30 3.37
C GLU A 6 23.34 0.04 2.90
N ARG A 7 23.57 0.21 1.60
CA ARG A 7 23.97 1.51 1.03
C ARG A 7 22.94 2.61 1.27
N TYR A 8 21.64 2.27 1.15
CA TYR A 8 20.60 3.22 1.49
C TYR A 8 20.61 3.59 2.97
N ARG A 9 20.77 2.61 3.88
CA ARG A 9 20.85 2.86 5.33
C ARG A 9 22.01 3.77 5.68
N ALA A 10 23.18 3.50 5.13
CA ALA A 10 24.36 4.34 5.33
C ALA A 10 24.12 5.79 4.84
N ALA A 11 23.63 5.96 3.61
CA ALA A 11 23.32 7.29 3.07
C ALA A 11 22.22 8.02 3.86
N ARG A 12 21.23 7.30 4.36
CA ARG A 12 20.17 7.84 5.23
C ARG A 12 20.75 8.37 6.54
N ASP A 13 21.62 7.59 7.17
CA ASP A 13 22.23 7.94 8.45
C ASP A 13 23.17 9.14 8.31
N ASP A 14 23.93 9.22 7.22
CA ASP A 14 24.76 10.37 6.88
C ASP A 14 23.93 11.66 6.68
N VAL A 15 22.82 11.57 5.93
CA VAL A 15 21.93 12.73 5.72
C VAL A 15 21.23 13.13 7.01
N ALA A 16 20.80 12.18 7.83
CA ALA A 16 20.19 12.47 9.12
C ALA A 16 21.18 13.19 10.05
N ALA A 17 22.42 12.75 10.11
CA ALA A 17 23.47 13.41 10.90
C ALA A 17 23.73 14.83 10.40
N SER A 18 23.83 15.05 9.09
CA SER A 18 24.02 16.39 8.51
C SER A 18 22.85 17.34 8.81
N LEU A 19 21.61 16.84 8.82
CA LEU A 19 20.43 17.63 9.18
C LEU A 19 20.40 17.96 10.68
N GLU A 20 20.91 17.08 11.54
CA GLU A 20 21.03 17.34 12.98
C GLU A 20 22.11 18.38 13.27
N GLU A 21 23.22 18.34 12.57
CA GLU A 21 24.25 19.40 12.63
C GLU A 21 23.65 20.74 12.20
N LEU A 22 22.93 20.79 11.08
CA LEU A 22 22.25 22.00 10.63
C LEU A 22 21.24 22.52 11.66
N ARG A 23 20.45 21.62 12.26
CA ARG A 23 19.49 21.94 13.32
C ARG A 23 20.17 22.58 14.54
N ALA A 24 21.31 22.03 14.95
CA ALA A 24 22.10 22.58 16.06
C ALA A 24 22.58 24.00 15.74
N LEU A 25 23.12 24.24 14.54
CA LEU A 25 23.54 25.57 14.10
C LEU A 25 22.40 26.58 14.05
N VAL A 26 21.21 26.19 13.57
CA VAL A 26 20.01 27.05 13.55
C VAL A 26 19.51 27.34 14.98
N GLY A 27 19.63 26.36 15.90
CA GLY A 27 19.20 26.50 17.31
C GLY A 27 20.17 27.31 18.19
N GLU A 28 21.47 27.36 17.87
CA GLU A 28 22.51 27.92 18.73
C GLU A 28 22.76 29.42 18.57
N GLY A 29 22.00 30.16 17.77
CA GLY A 29 22.19 31.58 17.90
C GLY A 29 22.18 32.46 16.66
N VAL A 30 21.69 31.98 15.56
CA VAL A 30 21.39 32.85 14.42
C VAL A 30 19.95 33.37 14.62
N ARG A 31 19.76 34.66 14.82
CA ARG A 31 18.44 35.31 14.82
C ARG A 31 17.87 35.29 13.38
N TRP A 32 17.39 34.16 12.94
CA TRP A 32 16.64 34.00 11.71
C TRP A 32 15.17 34.32 11.98
N HIS A 33 14.50 34.96 11.03
CA HIS A 33 13.12 35.44 11.19
C HIS A 33 12.09 34.32 11.47
N ASN A 34 12.43 33.03 11.19
CA ASN A 34 11.58 31.86 11.36
C ASN A 34 12.31 30.66 12.00
N ALA A 35 13.28 30.90 12.88
CA ALA A 35 14.12 29.83 13.45
C ALA A 35 13.34 28.67 14.11
N GLU A 36 12.20 28.95 14.75
CA GLU A 36 11.36 27.93 15.37
C GLU A 36 10.67 27.03 14.32
N GLU A 37 10.18 27.61 13.22
CA GLU A 37 9.56 26.87 12.13
C GLU A 37 10.59 26.03 11.37
N ASP A 38 11.79 26.57 11.16
CA ASP A 38 12.90 25.91 10.49
C ASP A 38 13.42 24.73 11.31
N VAL A 39 13.61 24.90 12.63
CA VAL A 39 13.97 23.82 13.56
C VAL A 39 12.89 22.73 13.55
N ALA A 40 11.60 23.09 13.61
CA ALA A 40 10.52 22.12 13.56
C ALA A 40 10.46 21.37 12.21
N ALA A 41 10.80 22.03 11.10
CA ALA A 41 10.90 21.38 9.79
C ALA A 41 12.06 20.38 9.73
N LEU A 42 13.22 20.76 10.24
CA LEU A 42 14.39 19.88 10.35
C LEU A 42 14.13 18.68 11.27
N ASP A 43 13.49 18.90 12.43
CA ASP A 43 13.08 17.82 13.34
C ASP A 43 12.16 16.82 12.64
N ARG A 44 11.18 17.30 11.86
CA ARG A 44 10.29 16.42 11.07
C ARG A 44 11.05 15.65 9.99
N ALA A 45 12.02 16.28 9.32
CA ALA A 45 12.83 15.65 8.28
C ALA A 45 13.73 14.55 8.87
N VAL A 46 14.40 14.82 9.99
CA VAL A 46 15.24 13.86 10.73
C VAL A 46 14.40 12.70 11.23
N ALA A 47 13.25 12.97 11.86
CA ALA A 47 12.36 11.93 12.38
C ALA A 47 11.90 10.98 11.26
N ARG A 48 11.54 11.51 10.09
CA ARG A 48 11.17 10.71 8.91
C ARG A 48 12.31 9.86 8.36
N LEU A 49 13.54 10.38 8.35
CA LEU A 49 14.70 9.59 7.93
C LEU A 49 15.02 8.48 8.93
N ARG A 50 14.98 8.80 10.22
CA ARG A 50 15.28 7.84 11.29
C ARG A 50 14.21 6.78 11.48
N ASP A 51 12.95 7.05 11.15
CA ASP A 51 11.86 6.07 11.22
C ASP A 51 12.17 4.80 10.42
N GLY A 52 13.00 4.90 9.37
CA GLY A 52 13.53 3.75 8.63
C GLY A 52 12.47 2.86 7.98
N ARG A 53 11.16 3.13 8.21
CA ARG A 53 10.03 2.39 7.67
C ARG A 53 9.64 2.92 6.30
N PHE A 54 9.42 2.02 5.36
CA PHE A 54 8.89 2.35 4.03
C PHE A 54 7.40 2.11 3.99
N VAL A 55 6.64 3.15 3.68
CA VAL A 55 5.19 3.07 3.60
C VAL A 55 4.76 2.81 2.16
N LEU A 56 4.19 1.64 1.93
CA LEU A 56 3.64 1.21 0.65
C LEU A 56 2.10 1.29 0.72
N ALA A 57 1.50 2.30 0.11
CA ALA A 57 0.05 2.41 0.04
C ALA A 57 -0.51 1.55 -1.10
N VAL A 58 -1.52 0.74 -0.82
CA VAL A 58 -2.22 -0.08 -1.80
C VAL A 58 -3.54 0.56 -2.13
N VAL A 59 -3.71 0.97 -3.36
CA VAL A 59 -4.86 1.72 -3.85
C VAL A 59 -5.45 1.07 -5.10
N GLY A 60 -6.69 1.33 -5.39
CA GLY A 60 -7.39 0.79 -6.55
C GLY A 60 -8.89 0.82 -6.32
N GLU A 61 -9.64 0.51 -7.36
CA GLU A 61 -11.09 0.45 -7.28
C GLU A 61 -11.59 -0.61 -6.29
N PHE A 62 -12.86 -0.53 -5.96
CA PHE A 62 -13.52 -1.56 -5.18
C PHE A 62 -13.43 -2.91 -5.92
N SER A 63 -13.25 -4.00 -5.18
CA SER A 63 -13.08 -5.35 -5.74
C SER A 63 -11.85 -5.56 -6.66
N SER A 64 -10.92 -4.61 -6.76
CA SER A 64 -9.67 -4.81 -7.53
C SER A 64 -8.72 -5.85 -6.93
N GLY A 65 -9.05 -6.44 -5.78
CA GLY A 65 -8.28 -7.49 -5.13
C GLY A 65 -7.21 -7.00 -4.15
N LYS A 66 -7.31 -5.77 -3.61
CA LYS A 66 -6.34 -5.19 -2.67
C LYS A 66 -6.06 -6.09 -1.47
N SER A 67 -7.07 -6.37 -0.66
CA SER A 67 -6.89 -7.18 0.57
C SER A 67 -6.41 -8.60 0.25
N PHE A 68 -6.83 -9.19 -0.88
CA PHE A 68 -6.35 -10.50 -1.29
C PHE A 68 -4.87 -10.47 -1.71
N LEU A 69 -4.46 -9.46 -2.50
CA LEU A 69 -3.05 -9.25 -2.85
C LEU A 69 -2.20 -9.08 -1.59
N LEU A 70 -2.67 -8.30 -0.64
CA LEU A 70 -1.98 -8.06 0.62
C LEU A 70 -1.83 -9.32 1.45
N ASN A 71 -2.88 -10.11 1.61
CA ASN A 71 -2.81 -11.40 2.31
C ASN A 71 -1.76 -12.33 1.69
N ALA A 72 -1.71 -12.39 0.35
CA ALA A 72 -0.72 -13.16 -0.38
C ALA A 72 0.71 -12.61 -0.20
N LEU A 73 0.88 -11.28 -0.27
CA LEU A 73 2.16 -10.58 -0.07
C LEU A 73 2.72 -10.79 1.33
N LEU A 74 1.85 -10.77 2.35
CA LEU A 74 2.21 -10.96 3.74
C LEU A 74 2.46 -12.42 4.12
N GLY A 75 2.09 -13.38 3.25
CA GLY A 75 2.10 -14.80 3.57
C GLY A 75 1.05 -15.20 4.63
N LYS A 76 0.03 -14.36 4.85
CA LYS A 76 -1.05 -14.57 5.81
C LYS A 76 -2.29 -15.12 5.11
N ILE A 77 -2.16 -16.33 4.56
CA ILE A 77 -3.19 -17.04 3.81
C ILE A 77 -3.37 -18.45 4.36
N GLY A 78 -4.57 -18.99 4.24
CA GLY A 78 -4.91 -20.35 4.66
C GLY A 78 -6.15 -20.85 3.93
N PHE A 79 -6.48 -22.13 4.13
CA PHE A 79 -7.74 -22.71 3.70
C PHE A 79 -8.75 -22.73 4.83
N GLU A 80 -9.96 -22.30 4.55
CA GLU A 80 -11.14 -22.51 5.37
C GLU A 80 -12.04 -23.56 4.69
N GLU A 81 -12.46 -24.59 5.42
CA GLU A 81 -13.41 -25.57 4.91
C GLU A 81 -14.85 -25.00 4.95
N ARG A 82 -15.56 -25.09 3.84
CA ARG A 82 -16.97 -24.68 3.72
C ARG A 82 -17.78 -25.75 2.99
N PRO A 83 -19.10 -25.77 3.19
CA PRO A 83 -19.97 -26.57 2.34
C PRO A 83 -19.74 -26.22 0.87
N GLY A 84 -19.29 -27.21 0.07
CA GLY A 84 -18.97 -26.99 -1.35
C GLY A 84 -17.47 -26.84 -1.68
N GLY A 85 -16.55 -26.89 -0.69
CA GLY A 85 -15.12 -26.89 -0.94
C GLY A 85 -14.30 -26.02 0.00
N LYS A 86 -13.00 -25.89 -0.30
CA LYS A 86 -12.07 -25.05 0.46
C LYS A 86 -12.05 -23.64 -0.11
N ARG A 87 -12.14 -22.64 0.77
CA ARG A 87 -11.98 -21.23 0.42
C ARG A 87 -10.62 -20.73 0.93
N ILE A 88 -9.95 -19.91 0.14
CA ILE A 88 -8.75 -19.19 0.59
C ILE A 88 -9.20 -18.02 1.46
N VAL A 89 -8.66 -17.92 2.66
CA VAL A 89 -8.88 -16.85 3.63
C VAL A 89 -7.56 -16.20 4.01
N GLY A 90 -7.61 -15.02 4.58
CA GLY A 90 -6.43 -14.28 5.00
C GLY A 90 -6.70 -13.38 6.20
N LEU A 91 -5.68 -12.67 6.64
CA LEU A 91 -5.74 -11.73 7.76
C LEU A 91 -6.72 -10.58 7.49
N LEU A 92 -6.66 -10.01 6.28
CA LEU A 92 -7.57 -8.97 5.84
C LEU A 92 -8.81 -9.60 5.23
N ALA A 93 -9.98 -9.07 5.58
CA ALA A 93 -11.24 -9.52 5.02
C ALA A 93 -11.25 -9.32 3.50
N THR A 94 -11.59 -10.39 2.77
CA THR A 94 -11.68 -10.38 1.30
C THR A 94 -13.12 -10.36 0.81
N ASP A 95 -14.08 -10.26 1.72
CA ASP A 95 -15.50 -10.29 1.40
C ASP A 95 -15.99 -8.94 0.84
N ILE A 96 -17.01 -9.05 -0.01
CA ILE A 96 -17.56 -7.99 -0.86
C ILE A 96 -18.43 -7.03 -0.01
N ASN A 97 -17.85 -6.32 0.94
CA ASN A 97 -18.60 -5.28 1.63
C ASN A 97 -17.90 -3.92 1.44
N PRO A 98 -18.51 -2.96 0.71
CA PRO A 98 -17.86 -1.70 0.31
C PRO A 98 -17.75 -0.67 1.44
N SER A 99 -17.79 -1.08 2.68
CA SER A 99 -18.10 -0.22 3.82
C SER A 99 -16.91 0.30 4.62
N THR A 100 -15.64 0.06 4.20
CA THR A 100 -14.50 0.51 4.99
C THR A 100 -13.99 1.89 4.56
N ALA A 101 -14.20 2.90 5.40
CA ALA A 101 -13.52 4.20 5.29
C ALA A 101 -12.17 4.20 6.06
N THR A 102 -11.89 3.17 6.85
CA THR A 102 -10.73 3.09 7.73
C THR A 102 -9.53 2.52 6.99
N ILE A 103 -8.39 3.19 7.10
CA ILE A 103 -7.11 2.72 6.57
C ILE A 103 -6.55 1.67 7.52
N THR A 104 -5.99 0.58 6.99
CA THR A 104 -5.31 -0.44 7.79
C THR A 104 -3.82 -0.40 7.49
N GLU A 105 -3.00 -0.02 8.46
CA GLU A 105 -1.54 -0.13 8.40
C GLU A 105 -1.09 -1.49 8.92
N LEU A 106 -0.26 -2.18 8.14
CA LEU A 106 0.34 -3.46 8.50
C LEU A 106 1.84 -3.27 8.67
N ALA A 107 2.35 -3.58 9.86
CA ALA A 107 3.76 -3.43 10.23
C ALA A 107 4.31 -4.74 10.79
N TYR A 108 5.64 -4.84 10.85
CA TYR A 108 6.30 -6.01 11.42
C TYR A 108 6.32 -5.96 12.93
N SER A 109 5.95 -7.08 13.54
CA SER A 109 6.24 -7.39 14.95
C SER A 109 6.32 -8.91 15.11
N THR A 110 7.12 -9.36 16.07
CA THR A 110 7.13 -10.76 16.52
C THR A 110 5.90 -11.09 17.36
N GLU A 111 5.31 -10.08 18.02
CA GLU A 111 4.06 -10.21 18.76
C GLU A 111 2.92 -9.60 17.95
N GLU A 112 1.94 -10.42 17.60
CA GLU A 112 0.79 -9.95 16.84
C GLU A 112 -0.09 -9.04 17.69
N SER A 113 -0.40 -7.86 17.18
CA SER A 113 -1.26 -6.89 17.84
C SER A 113 -2.10 -6.09 16.86
N ALA A 114 -3.24 -5.60 17.31
CA ALA A 114 -4.07 -4.67 16.56
C ALA A 114 -4.52 -3.51 17.45
N THR A 115 -4.46 -2.29 16.91
CA THR A 115 -4.79 -1.05 17.62
C THR A 115 -5.61 -0.13 16.73
N ALA A 116 -6.79 0.27 17.18
CA ALA A 116 -7.57 1.33 16.57
C ALA A 116 -7.03 2.69 17.02
N VAL A 117 -6.86 3.61 16.07
CA VAL A 117 -6.44 5.00 16.31
C VAL A 117 -7.57 5.92 15.87
N TYR A 118 -8.06 6.72 16.79
CA TYR A 118 -9.16 7.66 16.58
C TYR A 118 -8.64 9.06 16.21
N PRO A 119 -9.49 9.92 15.62
CA PRO A 119 -9.10 11.28 15.24
C PRO A 119 -8.55 12.12 16.40
N SER A 120 -9.06 11.93 17.63
CA SER A 120 -8.55 12.57 18.86
C SER A 120 -7.13 12.16 19.25
N GLY A 121 -6.57 11.11 18.62
CA GLY A 121 -5.32 10.46 19.03
C GLY A 121 -5.51 9.36 20.08
N ARG A 122 -6.75 9.09 20.53
CA ARG A 122 -7.06 7.94 21.38
C ARG A 122 -6.69 6.63 20.66
N CYS A 123 -6.02 5.73 21.38
CA CYS A 123 -5.65 4.41 20.90
C CYS A 123 -6.38 3.34 21.72
N GLU A 124 -6.93 2.34 21.03
CA GLU A 124 -7.64 1.22 21.63
C GLU A 124 -7.10 -0.10 21.09
N ARG A 125 -6.70 -1.01 22.00
CA ARG A 125 -6.24 -2.34 21.57
C ARG A 125 -7.43 -3.20 21.16
N ILE A 126 -7.32 -3.82 20.01
CA ILE A 126 -8.35 -4.66 19.39
C ILE A 126 -7.91 -6.13 19.47
N ALA A 127 -8.82 -7.03 19.85
CA ALA A 127 -8.58 -8.45 19.70
C ALA A 127 -8.60 -8.83 18.19
N PHE A 128 -7.67 -9.67 17.75
CA PHE A 128 -7.56 -10.07 16.32
C PHE A 128 -8.88 -10.62 15.76
N GLY A 129 -9.63 -11.40 16.55
CA GLY A 129 -10.96 -11.90 16.14
C GLY A 129 -12.02 -10.83 15.92
N GLN A 130 -11.77 -9.59 16.37
CA GLN A 130 -12.67 -8.45 16.18
C GLN A 130 -12.19 -7.49 15.08
N LEU A 131 -11.03 -7.75 14.49
CA LEU A 131 -10.41 -6.88 13.47
C LEU A 131 -11.39 -6.57 12.32
N SER A 132 -12.15 -7.58 11.87
CA SER A 132 -13.13 -7.41 10.81
C SER A 132 -14.23 -6.39 11.13
N ARG A 133 -14.57 -6.19 12.41
CA ARG A 133 -15.58 -5.20 12.83
C ARG A 133 -15.08 -3.76 12.72
N PHE A 134 -13.78 -3.56 12.88
CA PHE A 134 -13.15 -2.23 12.79
C PHE A 134 -12.74 -1.89 11.35
N VAL A 135 -12.48 -2.91 10.54
CA VAL A 135 -12.14 -2.79 9.13
C VAL A 135 -13.39 -2.81 8.25
N ALA A 136 -14.47 -3.50 8.66
CA ALA A 136 -15.78 -3.49 8.01
C ALA A 136 -16.73 -2.56 8.78
N VAL A 137 -17.16 -1.44 8.21
CA VAL A 137 -18.16 -0.56 8.83
C VAL A 137 -19.50 -1.29 8.93
N GLY A 138 -20.11 -1.24 10.14
CA GLY A 138 -21.37 -1.90 10.41
C GLY A 138 -22.53 -1.45 9.52
N GLU A 139 -23.56 -2.30 9.42
CA GLU A 139 -24.75 -2.20 8.58
C GLU A 139 -25.66 -1.00 8.89
N GLU A 140 -25.38 -0.20 9.89
CA GLU A 140 -26.21 0.96 10.24
C GLU A 140 -25.52 2.26 9.79
N GLY A 141 -25.95 2.76 8.65
CA GLY A 141 -25.69 4.01 7.94
C GLY A 141 -25.44 5.31 8.72
N LYS A 142 -24.66 5.29 9.79
CA LYS A 142 -24.10 6.49 10.40
C LYS A 142 -22.75 6.78 9.74
N LEU A 143 -22.80 7.56 8.66
CA LEU A 143 -21.66 8.27 8.13
C LEU A 143 -21.12 9.18 9.24
N HIS A 144 -20.10 8.74 9.96
CA HIS A 144 -19.32 9.67 10.74
C HIS A 144 -18.31 10.33 9.81
N ASP A 145 -18.41 11.65 9.73
CA ASP A 145 -17.44 12.48 9.02
C ASP A 145 -16.09 12.31 9.72
N ALA A 146 -15.10 11.75 9.01
CA ALA A 146 -13.75 11.56 9.54
C ALA A 146 -13.05 12.89 9.91
N THR A 147 -13.75 14.01 9.79
CA THR A 147 -13.31 15.37 10.15
C THR A 147 -13.90 15.85 11.47
N SER A 148 -14.78 15.08 12.15
CA SER A 148 -15.24 15.45 13.49
C SER A 148 -14.24 14.97 14.53
N ASP A 149 -13.81 15.85 15.41
CA ASP A 149 -12.96 15.55 16.59
C ASP A 149 -13.66 14.66 17.63
N ASP A 150 -14.80 14.09 17.30
CA ASP A 150 -15.63 13.27 18.18
C ASP A 150 -15.25 11.78 18.07
N ASP A 151 -14.75 11.21 19.15
CA ASP A 151 -14.38 9.80 19.32
C ASP A 151 -15.57 8.82 19.32
N SER A 152 -16.79 9.29 19.11
CA SER A 152 -17.99 8.44 19.03
C SER A 152 -18.08 7.66 17.70
N GLY A 153 -17.17 7.94 16.75
CA GLY A 153 -17.14 7.39 15.40
C GLY A 153 -16.19 6.21 15.19
N ALA A 154 -16.06 5.82 13.92
CA ALA A 154 -15.09 4.82 13.49
C ALA A 154 -13.64 5.33 13.64
N PRO A 155 -12.65 4.44 13.88
CA PRO A 155 -11.26 4.84 13.93
C PRO A 155 -10.80 5.39 12.57
N SER A 156 -9.91 6.36 12.58
CA SER A 156 -9.29 6.91 11.39
C SER A 156 -8.26 5.95 10.78
N LEU A 157 -7.66 5.11 11.63
CA LEU A 157 -6.61 4.16 11.27
C LEU A 157 -6.70 2.92 12.15
N VAL A 158 -6.49 1.75 11.58
CA VAL A 158 -6.22 0.51 12.31
C VAL A 158 -4.77 0.11 12.04
N ARG A 159 -3.97 0.00 13.09
CA ARG A 159 -2.60 -0.53 12.99
C ARG A 159 -2.61 -1.99 13.39
N VAL A 160 -2.09 -2.83 12.51
CA VAL A 160 -1.97 -4.28 12.69
C VAL A 160 -0.50 -4.66 12.61
N GLU A 161 -0.01 -5.27 13.66
CA GLU A 161 1.37 -5.73 13.75
C GLU A 161 1.39 -7.26 13.64
N VAL A 162 2.19 -7.78 12.71
CA VAL A 162 2.26 -9.22 12.42
C VAL A 162 3.65 -9.66 12.04
N ASP A 163 3.99 -10.93 12.34
CA ASP A 163 5.21 -11.54 11.82
C ASP A 163 4.99 -11.93 10.35
N SER A 164 5.60 -11.16 9.47
CA SER A 164 5.61 -11.39 8.03
C SER A 164 7.01 -11.17 7.47
N PRO A 165 7.56 -12.11 6.68
CA PRO A 165 8.86 -11.96 6.04
C PRO A 165 8.96 -10.70 5.17
N PHE A 166 7.87 -10.30 4.51
CA PHE A 166 7.83 -9.09 3.71
C PHE A 166 7.99 -7.83 4.56
N LEU A 167 7.29 -7.74 5.69
CA LEU A 167 7.33 -6.56 6.57
C LEU A 167 8.61 -6.47 7.39
N ARG A 168 9.31 -7.60 7.63
CA ARG A 168 10.54 -7.69 8.44
C ARG A 168 11.66 -6.78 7.93
N ASN A 169 11.64 -6.43 6.66
CA ASN A 169 12.60 -5.52 6.04
C ASN A 169 12.31 -4.03 6.30
N GLY A 170 11.37 -3.70 7.18
CA GLY A 170 10.99 -2.33 7.53
C GLY A 170 9.88 -1.75 6.65
N PHE A 171 9.15 -2.59 5.92
CA PHE A 171 7.97 -2.14 5.19
C PHE A 171 6.77 -1.98 6.12
N VAL A 172 6.02 -0.92 5.87
CA VAL A 172 4.65 -0.73 6.36
C VAL A 172 3.75 -0.73 5.14
N VAL A 173 2.72 -1.56 5.15
CA VAL A 173 1.76 -1.62 4.05
C VAL A 173 0.44 -1.05 4.50
N ALA A 174 -0.09 -0.11 3.74
CA ALA A 174 -1.38 0.51 4.03
C ALA A 174 -2.44 0.01 3.04
N ASP A 175 -3.43 -0.73 3.55
CA ASP A 175 -4.66 -1.03 2.81
C ASP A 175 -5.58 0.17 2.88
N THR A 176 -5.91 0.74 1.72
CA THR A 176 -6.73 1.95 1.65
C THR A 176 -8.13 1.63 1.13
N PRO A 177 -9.12 2.43 1.53
CA PRO A 177 -10.48 2.33 0.97
C PRO A 177 -10.49 2.44 -0.56
N GLY A 178 -11.43 1.75 -1.20
CA GLY A 178 -11.57 1.76 -2.67
C GLY A 178 -11.91 3.16 -3.21
N LEU A 179 -11.25 3.57 -4.28
CA LEU A 179 -11.34 4.91 -4.85
C LEU A 179 -12.65 5.20 -5.61
N ALA A 180 -13.22 4.18 -6.24
CA ALA A 180 -14.51 4.26 -6.92
C ALA A 180 -15.70 4.03 -5.98
N SER A 181 -15.47 4.05 -4.67
CA SER A 181 -16.57 4.04 -3.73
C SER A 181 -17.47 5.26 -3.97
N ILE A 182 -18.76 5.03 -4.02
CA ILE A 182 -19.79 6.09 -4.08
C ILE A 182 -19.64 7.04 -2.88
N ASN A 183 -19.01 6.58 -1.81
CA ASN A 183 -18.78 7.37 -0.61
C ASN A 183 -17.55 8.30 -0.77
N PRO A 184 -17.75 9.63 -0.79
CA PRO A 184 -16.65 10.60 -0.89
C PRO A 184 -15.64 10.52 0.27
N ALA A 185 -16.05 10.00 1.44
CA ALA A 185 -15.19 9.84 2.60
C ALA A 185 -14.03 8.85 2.33
N HIS A 186 -14.28 7.77 1.57
CA HIS A 186 -13.26 6.79 1.19
C HIS A 186 -12.14 7.44 0.35
N ARG A 187 -12.53 8.23 -0.65
CA ARG A 187 -11.57 8.96 -1.48
C ARG A 187 -10.78 9.98 -0.67
N ARG A 188 -11.44 10.71 0.24
CA ARG A 188 -10.77 11.67 1.13
C ARG A 188 -9.77 10.98 2.04
N ALA A 189 -10.16 9.86 2.68
CA ALA A 189 -9.27 9.08 3.55
C ALA A 189 -8.02 8.63 2.79
N THR A 190 -8.18 8.05 1.60
CA THR A 190 -7.05 7.63 0.77
C THR A 190 -6.15 8.82 0.39
N LEU A 191 -6.72 9.93 -0.09
CA LEU A 191 -5.95 11.11 -0.50
C LEU A 191 -5.22 11.77 0.69
N SER A 192 -5.81 11.80 1.88
CA SER A 192 -5.17 12.34 3.09
C SER A 192 -4.00 11.48 3.59
N TYR A 193 -4.02 10.18 3.26
CA TYR A 193 -2.94 9.26 3.62
C TYR A 193 -1.76 9.29 2.64
N LEU A 194 -1.99 9.57 1.35
CA LEU A 194 -0.94 9.56 0.31
C LEU A 194 0.34 10.35 0.68
N PRO A 195 0.29 11.53 1.33
CA PRO A 195 1.50 12.24 1.73
C PRO A 195 2.41 11.46 2.69
N ARG A 196 1.89 10.44 3.36
CA ARG A 196 2.66 9.54 4.24
C ARG A 196 3.34 8.40 3.49
N ALA A 197 2.84 8.06 2.30
CA ALA A 197 3.34 6.94 1.52
C ALA A 197 4.64 7.30 0.78
N ASP A 198 5.55 6.33 0.71
CA ASP A 198 6.79 6.41 -0.06
C ASP A 198 6.60 5.84 -1.47
N ALA A 199 5.70 4.88 -1.61
CA ALA A 199 5.33 4.27 -2.88
C ALA A 199 3.85 3.88 -2.90
N VAL A 200 3.32 3.69 -4.10
CA VAL A 200 1.92 3.27 -4.34
C VAL A 200 1.89 2.03 -5.21
N LEU A 201 1.15 1.01 -4.79
CA LEU A 201 0.65 -0.06 -5.63
C LEU A 201 -0.75 0.31 -6.10
N TYR A 202 -0.88 0.59 -7.39
CA TYR A 202 -2.17 0.91 -8.00
C TYR A 202 -2.75 -0.32 -8.68
N LEU A 203 -3.84 -0.87 -8.14
CA LEU A 203 -4.45 -2.11 -8.61
C LEU A 203 -5.54 -1.84 -9.66
N ILE A 204 -5.42 -2.52 -10.78
CA ILE A 204 -6.40 -2.50 -11.88
C ILE A 204 -6.87 -3.93 -12.13
N ASP A 205 -8.18 -4.15 -12.08
CA ASP A 205 -8.77 -5.44 -12.42
C ASP A 205 -8.64 -5.69 -13.93
N THR A 206 -8.15 -6.87 -14.30
CA THR A 206 -8.02 -7.26 -15.72
C THR A 206 -9.33 -7.19 -16.50
N GLN A 207 -10.45 -7.40 -15.84
CA GLN A 207 -11.78 -7.38 -16.47
C GLN A 207 -12.33 -5.97 -16.67
N GLN A 208 -11.75 -4.97 -16.01
CA GLN A 208 -12.18 -3.58 -16.11
C GLN A 208 -11.21 -2.81 -17.02
N PRO A 209 -11.72 -2.05 -18.00
CA PRO A 209 -10.87 -1.17 -18.78
C PRO A 209 -10.28 -0.06 -17.89
N PHE A 210 -9.10 0.42 -18.25
CA PHE A 210 -8.52 1.62 -17.63
C PHE A 210 -9.47 2.80 -17.83
N SER A 211 -10.00 3.34 -16.74
CA SER A 211 -11.03 4.37 -16.73
C SER A 211 -10.45 5.79 -16.70
N GLU A 212 -11.28 6.80 -17.00
CA GLU A 212 -10.92 8.21 -16.76
C GLU A 212 -10.69 8.49 -15.28
N GLY A 213 -11.36 7.75 -14.39
CA GLY A 213 -11.13 7.80 -12.96
C GLY A 213 -9.73 7.37 -12.58
N ASP A 214 -9.24 6.26 -13.19
CA ASP A 214 -7.87 5.77 -13.01
C ASP A 214 -6.84 6.80 -13.50
N ALA A 215 -7.07 7.38 -14.68
CA ALA A 215 -6.21 8.41 -15.25
C ALA A 215 -6.10 9.65 -14.34
N SER A 216 -7.25 10.15 -13.90
CA SER A 216 -7.33 11.30 -13.00
C SER A 216 -6.63 11.04 -11.67
N PHE A 217 -6.84 9.84 -11.10
CA PHE A 217 -6.23 9.47 -9.84
C PHE A 217 -4.71 9.27 -9.95
N LEU A 218 -4.23 8.59 -10.99
CA LEU A 218 -2.80 8.48 -11.25
C LEU A 218 -2.14 9.85 -11.40
N GLY A 219 -2.80 10.79 -12.06
CA GLY A 219 -2.33 12.17 -12.17
C GLY A 219 -2.23 12.86 -10.80
N ILE A 220 -3.16 12.59 -9.88
CA ILE A 220 -3.10 13.10 -8.50
C ILE A 220 -1.96 12.43 -7.73
N VAL A 221 -1.87 11.10 -7.74
CA VAL A 221 -0.84 10.35 -7.03
C VAL A 221 0.56 10.81 -7.42
N ARG A 222 0.82 11.01 -8.70
CA ARG A 222 2.13 11.45 -9.22
C ARG A 222 2.56 12.84 -8.75
N ARG A 223 1.64 13.66 -8.25
CA ARG A 223 1.99 14.96 -7.64
C ARG A 223 2.63 14.80 -6.26
N TYR A 224 2.33 13.70 -5.57
CA TYR A 224 2.80 13.44 -4.21
C TYR A 224 3.88 12.35 -4.16
N ILE A 225 3.84 11.38 -5.08
CA ILE A 225 4.63 10.15 -5.01
C ILE A 225 5.28 9.86 -6.36
N GLU A 226 6.61 9.73 -6.35
CA GLU A 226 7.38 9.38 -7.55
C GLU A 226 7.30 7.87 -7.85
N SER A 227 7.25 7.03 -6.83
CA SER A 227 7.29 5.57 -6.95
C SER A 227 5.86 5.00 -7.05
N VAL A 228 5.39 4.78 -8.28
CA VAL A 228 4.09 4.18 -8.54
C VAL A 228 4.29 2.89 -9.32
N PHE A 229 3.60 1.82 -8.90
CA PHE A 229 3.60 0.50 -9.54
C PHE A 229 2.15 0.14 -9.88
N ILE A 230 1.87 -0.18 -11.12
CA ILE A 230 0.56 -0.66 -11.52
C ILE A 230 0.55 -2.18 -11.45
N VAL A 231 -0.42 -2.73 -10.73
CA VAL A 231 -0.65 -4.17 -10.64
C VAL A 231 -1.94 -4.50 -11.36
N GLN A 232 -1.82 -5.19 -12.50
CA GLN A 232 -2.97 -5.76 -13.20
C GLN A 232 -3.33 -7.08 -12.52
N THR A 233 -4.44 -7.10 -11.80
CA THR A 233 -4.89 -8.24 -11.00
C THR A 233 -5.80 -9.20 -11.76
N LYS A 234 -6.03 -10.39 -11.18
CA LYS A 234 -7.01 -11.39 -11.63
C LYS A 234 -6.81 -11.87 -13.07
N ILE A 235 -5.57 -12.02 -13.52
CA ILE A 235 -5.29 -12.56 -14.86
C ILE A 235 -5.73 -14.02 -15.02
N ASP A 236 -5.93 -14.76 -13.91
CA ASP A 236 -6.49 -16.11 -13.85
C ASP A 236 -7.91 -16.19 -14.41
N LEU A 237 -8.73 -15.17 -14.23
CA LEU A 237 -10.11 -15.17 -14.72
C LEU A 237 -10.19 -15.25 -16.26
N TRP A 238 -9.23 -14.68 -16.97
CA TRP A 238 -9.15 -14.80 -18.43
C TRP A 238 -8.73 -16.20 -18.87
N ARG A 239 -7.90 -16.88 -18.09
CA ARG A 239 -7.49 -18.27 -18.39
C ARG A 239 -8.63 -19.26 -18.16
N MET A 240 -9.48 -19.02 -17.16
CA MET A 240 -10.67 -19.87 -16.92
C MET A 240 -11.68 -19.81 -18.06
N HIS A 241 -11.82 -18.68 -18.73
CA HIS A 241 -12.69 -18.55 -19.91
C HIS A 241 -12.16 -19.33 -21.12
N GLU A 242 -10.85 -19.63 -21.20
CA GLU A 242 -10.23 -20.39 -22.26
C GLU A 242 -10.47 -21.89 -22.22
N ALA A 243 -10.57 -22.45 -21.02
CA ALA A 243 -10.85 -23.88 -20.85
C ALA A 243 -12.20 -24.31 -21.44
N GLY A 244 -13.05 -23.34 -21.80
CA GLY A 244 -14.37 -23.52 -22.39
C GLY A 244 -14.52 -23.32 -23.90
N GLY A 245 -13.49 -22.88 -24.63
CA GLY A 245 -13.60 -22.70 -26.09
C GLY A 245 -12.61 -21.70 -26.71
N ASN A 246 -11.94 -22.14 -27.79
CA ASN A 246 -11.16 -21.35 -28.73
C ASN A 246 -10.04 -20.43 -28.21
N GLY A 247 -8.97 -20.97 -27.72
CA GLY A 247 -7.54 -20.59 -27.90
C GLY A 247 -7.04 -19.13 -27.77
N SER A 248 -7.90 -18.14 -27.58
CA SER A 248 -7.56 -16.71 -27.67
C SER A 248 -7.29 -16.00 -26.33
N GLY A 249 -7.49 -16.63 -25.22
CA GLY A 249 -7.46 -15.98 -23.93
C GLY A 249 -6.04 -15.75 -23.37
N ARG A 250 -5.02 -16.53 -23.78
CA ARG A 250 -3.63 -16.23 -23.44
C ARG A 250 -3.22 -14.84 -23.95
N GLU A 251 -3.84 -14.40 -25.03
CA GLU A 251 -3.62 -13.07 -25.62
C GLU A 251 -4.48 -11.99 -24.96
N ALA A 252 -5.62 -12.34 -24.35
CA ALA A 252 -6.57 -11.36 -23.85
C ALA A 252 -6.04 -10.56 -22.63
N TRP A 253 -5.45 -11.21 -21.63
CA TRP A 253 -4.86 -10.47 -20.49
C TRP A 253 -3.60 -9.70 -20.88
N GLN A 254 -2.83 -10.20 -21.86
CA GLN A 254 -1.67 -9.51 -22.42
C GLN A 254 -2.09 -8.26 -23.20
N GLY A 255 -3.15 -8.37 -24.00
CA GLY A 255 -3.76 -7.23 -24.68
C GLY A 255 -4.29 -6.19 -23.68
N ALA A 256 -4.92 -6.62 -22.59
CA ALA A 256 -5.32 -5.73 -21.49
C ALA A 256 -4.09 -5.05 -20.86
N ALA A 257 -3.01 -5.79 -20.57
CA ALA A 257 -1.76 -5.23 -20.07
C ALA A 257 -1.15 -4.17 -20.99
N GLN A 258 -1.18 -4.40 -22.31
CA GLN A 258 -0.69 -3.42 -23.29
C GLN A 258 -1.54 -2.14 -23.27
N ARG A 259 -2.86 -2.27 -23.23
CA ARG A 259 -3.77 -1.11 -23.11
C ARG A 259 -3.52 -0.32 -21.83
N ILE A 260 -3.41 -1.02 -20.68
CA ILE A 260 -3.10 -0.38 -19.39
C ILE A 260 -1.76 0.37 -19.47
N ARG A 261 -0.70 -0.24 -20.05
CA ARG A 261 0.59 0.43 -20.23
C ARG A 261 0.49 1.67 -21.11
N ALA A 262 -0.22 1.59 -22.23
CA ALA A 262 -0.39 2.71 -23.14
C ALA A 262 -1.14 3.87 -22.48
N GLN A 263 -2.23 3.59 -21.78
CA GLN A 263 -3.00 4.62 -21.06
C GLN A 263 -2.22 5.19 -19.88
N ALA A 264 -1.60 4.35 -19.07
CA ALA A 264 -0.79 4.79 -17.93
C ALA A 264 0.38 5.67 -18.35
N ALA A 265 1.00 5.39 -19.50
CA ALA A 265 2.11 6.18 -20.02
C ALA A 265 1.74 7.64 -20.34
N LEU A 266 0.46 7.93 -20.63
CA LEU A 266 -0.04 9.28 -20.88
C LEU A 266 -0.10 10.12 -19.58
N HIS A 267 -0.33 9.48 -18.42
CA HIS A 267 -0.56 10.15 -17.15
C HIS A 267 0.60 9.95 -16.14
N ALA A 268 1.32 8.86 -16.29
CA ALA A 268 2.43 8.46 -15.42
C ALA A 268 3.50 7.73 -16.24
N PRO A 269 4.26 8.44 -17.09
CA PRO A 269 5.28 7.83 -17.95
C PRO A 269 6.33 7.08 -17.15
N GLY A 270 6.77 5.91 -17.66
CA GLY A 270 7.76 5.06 -17.00
C GLY A 270 7.23 4.21 -15.85
N THR A 271 5.93 4.27 -15.54
CA THR A 271 5.33 3.44 -14.50
C THR A 271 5.27 1.97 -14.94
N PRO A 272 5.89 1.03 -14.17
CA PRO A 272 5.86 -0.38 -14.51
C PRO A 272 4.47 -0.99 -14.27
N VAL A 273 4.08 -1.94 -15.14
CA VAL A 273 2.80 -2.67 -15.06
C VAL A 273 3.10 -4.15 -14.87
N PHE A 274 2.60 -4.72 -13.79
CA PHE A 274 2.77 -6.11 -13.38
C PHE A 274 1.45 -6.89 -13.48
N PRO A 275 1.26 -7.68 -14.55
CA PRO A 275 0.13 -8.59 -14.62
C PRO A 275 0.38 -9.81 -13.72
N LEU A 276 -0.56 -10.12 -12.82
CA LEU A 276 -0.45 -11.24 -11.90
C LEU A 276 -1.81 -11.79 -11.42
N SER A 277 -1.78 -13.01 -10.85
CA SER A 277 -2.88 -13.59 -10.08
C SER A 277 -2.42 -13.87 -8.65
N ALA A 278 -2.90 -13.08 -7.69
CA ALA A 278 -2.67 -13.35 -6.27
C ALA A 278 -3.36 -14.64 -5.82
N ARG A 279 -4.49 -15.01 -6.47
CA ARG A 279 -5.22 -16.25 -6.19
C ARG A 279 -4.40 -17.50 -6.56
N GLU A 280 -3.88 -17.56 -7.79
CA GLU A 280 -3.04 -18.69 -8.23
C GLU A 280 -1.79 -18.81 -7.37
N TYR A 281 -1.18 -17.67 -7.00
CA TYR A 281 -0.03 -17.66 -6.10
C TYR A 281 -0.36 -18.27 -4.73
N ALA A 282 -1.44 -17.78 -4.11
CA ALA A 282 -1.89 -18.27 -2.81
C ALA A 282 -2.26 -19.75 -2.85
N GLU A 283 -3.01 -20.17 -3.86
CA GLU A 283 -3.42 -21.57 -4.05
C GLU A 283 -2.22 -22.50 -4.30
N GLY A 284 -1.27 -22.06 -5.13
CA GLY A 284 -0.04 -22.77 -5.41
C GLY A 284 0.81 -22.97 -4.15
N LEU A 285 0.98 -21.91 -3.33
CA LEU A 285 1.70 -22.04 -2.06
C LEU A 285 1.01 -23.02 -1.09
N LEU A 286 -0.31 -22.90 -0.94
CA LEU A 286 -1.07 -23.74 -0.01
C LEU A 286 -1.15 -25.21 -0.42
N ARG A 287 -1.03 -25.49 -1.72
CA ARG A 287 -1.03 -26.85 -2.27
C ARG A 287 0.37 -27.42 -2.52
N GLY A 288 1.41 -26.58 -2.44
CA GLY A 288 2.77 -26.97 -2.86
C GLY A 288 2.90 -27.14 -4.39
N ASP A 289 2.03 -26.47 -5.16
CA ASP A 289 2.04 -26.49 -6.63
C ASP A 289 2.91 -25.38 -7.19
N GLU A 290 4.16 -25.71 -7.46
CA GLU A 290 5.16 -24.76 -7.97
C GLU A 290 4.80 -24.26 -9.37
N ALA A 291 4.18 -25.07 -10.22
CA ALA A 291 3.76 -24.66 -11.56
C ALA A 291 2.70 -23.57 -11.49
N LEU A 292 1.75 -23.69 -10.55
CA LEU A 292 0.73 -22.68 -10.32
C LEU A 292 1.33 -21.37 -9.75
N VAL A 293 2.33 -21.49 -8.84
CA VAL A 293 3.07 -20.34 -8.33
C VAL A 293 3.76 -19.58 -9.47
N GLU A 294 4.49 -20.25 -10.34
CA GLU A 294 5.16 -19.64 -11.48
C GLU A 294 4.15 -19.01 -12.48
N GLN A 295 3.05 -19.73 -12.75
CA GLN A 295 1.98 -19.26 -13.61
C GLN A 295 1.33 -17.97 -13.10
N SER A 296 1.26 -17.78 -11.78
CA SER A 296 0.69 -16.60 -11.13
C SER A 296 1.40 -15.29 -11.47
N ARG A 297 2.67 -15.33 -11.89
CA ARG A 297 3.58 -14.21 -12.14
C ARG A 297 3.84 -13.33 -10.88
N PHE A 298 3.57 -13.85 -9.70
CA PHE A 298 3.71 -13.09 -8.46
C PHE A 298 5.19 -12.92 -8.06
N ARG A 299 6.03 -13.95 -8.24
CA ARG A 299 7.47 -13.88 -7.92
C ARG A 299 8.25 -12.80 -8.68
N PRO A 300 8.10 -12.66 -10.01
CA PRO A 300 8.72 -11.56 -10.74
C PRO A 300 8.26 -10.18 -10.24
N PHE A 301 7.00 -10.05 -9.83
CA PHE A 301 6.49 -8.82 -9.21
C PHE A 301 7.19 -8.54 -7.88
N LEU A 302 7.32 -9.54 -6.99
CA LEU A 302 8.04 -9.40 -5.71
C LEU A 302 9.48 -8.96 -5.92
N ALA A 303 10.19 -9.61 -6.84
CA ALA A 303 11.58 -9.28 -7.14
C ALA A 303 11.74 -7.85 -7.67
N ALA A 304 10.84 -7.41 -8.54
CA ALA A 304 10.83 -6.06 -9.08
C ALA A 304 10.46 -5.02 -8.01
N LEU A 305 9.50 -5.35 -7.13
CA LEU A 305 9.10 -4.50 -6.02
C LEU A 305 10.27 -4.28 -5.06
N ASP A 306 10.93 -5.34 -4.62
CA ASP A 306 12.12 -5.27 -3.75
C ASP A 306 13.25 -4.43 -4.36
N ALA A 307 13.58 -4.68 -5.62
CA ALA A 307 14.65 -3.95 -6.32
C ALA A 307 14.32 -2.46 -6.46
N SER A 308 13.07 -2.14 -6.81
CA SER A 308 12.63 -0.77 -7.08
C SER A 308 12.41 0.04 -5.80
N LEU A 309 11.85 -0.57 -4.76
CA LEU A 309 11.61 0.11 -3.49
C LEU A 309 12.92 0.58 -2.86
N VAL A 310 13.94 -0.27 -2.83
CA VAL A 310 15.25 0.11 -2.28
C VAL A 310 15.93 1.19 -3.14
N ALA A 311 15.90 1.04 -4.47
CA ALA A 311 16.64 1.96 -5.36
C ALA A 311 15.96 3.33 -5.52
N THR A 312 14.62 3.36 -5.61
CA THR A 312 13.87 4.57 -5.99
C THR A 312 13.35 5.31 -4.77
N THR A 313 12.77 4.60 -3.82
CA THR A 313 12.17 5.22 -2.63
C THR A 313 13.23 5.77 -1.69
N GLY A 314 14.36 5.07 -1.55
CA GLY A 314 15.50 5.59 -0.79
C GLY A 314 16.01 6.93 -1.32
N ARG A 315 16.19 7.04 -2.65
CA ARG A 315 16.59 8.30 -3.29
C ARG A 315 15.56 9.41 -3.14
N SER A 316 14.28 9.09 -3.27
CA SER A 316 13.19 10.06 -3.14
C SER A 316 13.11 10.64 -1.72
N ARG A 317 13.27 9.80 -0.70
CA ARG A 317 13.31 10.24 0.71
C ARG A 317 14.49 11.18 0.99
N LEU A 318 15.69 10.80 0.55
CA LEU A 318 16.87 11.63 0.70
C LEU A 318 16.71 12.98 0.00
N ARG A 319 16.15 12.98 -1.22
CA ARG A 319 15.86 14.22 -1.95
C ARG A 319 14.83 15.09 -1.25
N ARG A 320 13.76 14.50 -0.70
CA ARG A 320 12.74 15.25 0.06
C ARG A 320 13.34 15.88 1.31
N ALA A 321 14.09 15.12 2.10
CA ALA A 321 14.75 15.64 3.29
C ALA A 321 15.71 16.79 2.95
N ALA A 322 16.53 16.63 1.90
CA ALA A 322 17.41 17.69 1.43
C ALA A 322 16.68 18.92 0.87
N ALA A 323 15.50 18.75 0.26
CA ALA A 323 14.68 19.85 -0.24
C ALA A 323 13.98 20.62 0.89
N GLU A 324 13.55 19.92 1.94
CA GLU A 324 13.01 20.55 3.16
C GLU A 324 14.06 21.36 3.90
N ALA A 325 15.31 20.89 3.95
CA ALA A 325 16.43 21.62 4.55
C ALA A 325 16.89 22.84 3.77
N ARG A 326 16.48 22.99 2.50
CA ARG A 326 16.85 24.15 1.65
C ARG A 326 15.80 25.26 1.66
N ARG A 327 14.65 25.05 2.24
CA ARG A 327 13.58 26.05 2.39
C ARG A 327 13.69 26.81 3.68
#